data_f5d20bb05de87085b8d4ccfe2d1c264b
#
_entry.id   f5d20bb05de87085b8d4ccfe2d1c264b
#
_cell.length_a   1.000
_cell.length_b   1.000
_cell.length_c   1.000
_cell.angle_alpha   90.00
_cell.angle_beta   90.00
_cell.angle_gamma   90.00
#
_symmetry.space_group_name_H-M   'P 1'
#
loop_
_entity.id
_entity.type
_entity.pdbx_description
1 polymer ?
#
loop_
_entity_poly.entity_id
_entity_poly.type
_entity_poly.pdbx_seq_one_letter_code
_entity_poly.pdbx_strand_id
1 'polypeptide(L)'
;MLFKDNLYSIVKQDIGEDVATFGLRLDADSVIYKAHFPSKPITPGVCLIQIAEELFSISKAEAFEIERVKNVKFVSLLDPIASPEIEVEISCVVPAGEGEYKSSIVFRSGQTIFSKMSLIFKTKEIYQ
;
A
#
# COMPACT_ATOMS: atom_id res chain seq x y z
N MET A 1 -14.13 -2.44 2.47
CA MET A 1 -13.95 -2.60 1.02
C MET A 1 -12.47 -2.74 0.71
N LEU A 2 -12.11 -3.73 -0.06
CA LEU A 2 -10.74 -3.88 -0.50
C LEU A 2 -10.50 -3.07 -1.77
N PHE A 3 -9.32 -2.48 -1.89
CA PHE A 3 -8.93 -1.77 -3.10
C PHE A 3 -8.32 -2.71 -4.14
N LYS A 4 -7.81 -3.88 -3.69
CA LYS A 4 -7.30 -4.88 -4.61
C LYS A 4 -8.40 -5.29 -5.59
N ASP A 5 -8.06 -5.29 -6.88
CA ASP A 5 -8.96 -5.58 -8.00
C ASP A 5 -10.08 -4.57 -8.19
N ASN A 6 -10.05 -3.44 -7.48
CA ASN A 6 -10.96 -2.31 -7.65
C ASN A 6 -10.19 -1.03 -7.99
N LEU A 7 -9.19 -0.67 -7.19
CA LEU A 7 -8.35 0.48 -7.42
C LEU A 7 -7.04 0.08 -8.09
N TYR A 8 -6.53 -1.08 -7.78
CA TYR A 8 -5.29 -1.61 -8.33
C TYR A 8 -5.38 -3.11 -8.51
N SER A 9 -4.51 -3.64 -9.37
CA SER A 9 -4.29 -5.08 -9.49
C SER A 9 -2.80 -5.36 -9.26
N ILE A 10 -2.48 -6.54 -8.73
CA ILE A 10 -1.10 -6.98 -8.56
C ILE A 10 -0.67 -7.64 -9.86
N VAL A 11 0.35 -7.07 -10.51
CA VAL A 11 0.87 -7.61 -11.78
C VAL A 11 2.18 -8.36 -11.59
N LYS A 12 2.83 -8.18 -10.43
CA LYS A 12 4.07 -8.85 -10.10
C LYS A 12 4.22 -8.87 -8.58
N GLN A 13 4.76 -9.97 -8.05
CA GLN A 13 5.09 -10.00 -6.62
C GLN A 13 6.32 -10.86 -6.38
N ASP A 14 7.13 -10.42 -5.42
CA ASP A 14 8.32 -11.13 -4.97
C ASP A 14 8.34 -11.01 -3.45
N ILE A 15 7.98 -12.11 -2.78
CA ILE A 15 7.88 -12.12 -1.32
C ILE A 15 9.08 -12.88 -0.78
N GLY A 16 10.07 -12.12 -0.28
CA GLY A 16 11.26 -12.67 0.36
C GLY A 16 11.14 -12.65 1.87
N GLU A 17 12.16 -13.12 2.57
CA GLU A 17 12.19 -13.14 4.02
C GLU A 17 12.26 -11.75 4.62
N ASP A 18 13.11 -10.88 4.05
CA ASP A 18 13.35 -9.54 4.59
C ASP A 18 12.61 -8.43 3.85
N VAL A 19 12.36 -8.64 2.56
CA VAL A 19 11.76 -7.63 1.69
C VAL A 19 10.69 -8.29 0.83
N ALA A 20 9.54 -7.64 0.72
CA ALA A 20 8.50 -8.00 -0.24
C ALA A 20 8.32 -6.85 -1.21
N THR A 21 8.24 -7.15 -2.50
CA THR A 21 8.07 -6.17 -3.56
C THR A 21 6.85 -6.53 -4.39
N PHE A 22 6.02 -5.54 -4.66
CA PHE A 22 4.82 -5.72 -5.48
C PHE A 22 4.84 -4.74 -6.64
N GLY A 23 4.56 -5.24 -7.84
CA GLY A 23 4.25 -4.38 -8.98
C GLY A 23 2.73 -4.26 -9.08
N LEU A 24 2.24 -3.04 -9.13
CA LEU A 24 0.81 -2.76 -9.18
C LEU A 24 0.47 -2.00 -10.45
N ARG A 25 -0.71 -2.32 -10.99
CA ARG A 25 -1.33 -1.50 -12.04
C ARG A 25 -2.51 -0.78 -11.42
N LEU A 26 -2.52 0.56 -11.56
CA LEU A 26 -3.62 1.39 -11.07
C LEU A 26 -4.73 1.43 -12.10
N ASP A 27 -5.98 1.36 -11.63
CA ASP A 27 -7.15 1.47 -12.50
C ASP A 27 -7.64 2.92 -12.50
N ALA A 28 -7.28 3.67 -13.53
CA ALA A 28 -7.66 5.08 -13.66
C ALA A 28 -9.18 5.27 -13.78
N ASP A 29 -9.91 4.22 -14.14
CA ASP A 29 -11.37 4.25 -14.23
C ASP A 29 -12.07 3.87 -12.93
N SER A 30 -11.32 3.60 -11.86
CA SER A 30 -11.89 3.29 -10.56
C SER A 30 -12.80 4.41 -10.08
N VAL A 31 -13.88 4.03 -9.39
CA VAL A 31 -14.82 4.99 -8.79
C VAL A 31 -14.13 5.93 -7.81
N ILE A 32 -13.02 5.51 -7.21
CA ILE A 32 -12.24 6.34 -6.30
C ILE A 32 -11.76 7.62 -7.01
N TYR A 33 -11.20 7.46 -8.22
CA TYR A 33 -10.73 8.62 -9.00
C TYR A 33 -11.89 9.46 -9.52
N LYS A 34 -13.01 8.83 -9.86
CA LYS A 34 -14.19 9.55 -10.35
C LYS A 34 -14.83 10.38 -9.25
N ALA A 35 -14.78 9.91 -8.01
CA ALA A 35 -15.33 10.61 -6.86
C ALA A 35 -14.40 11.73 -6.37
N HIS A 36 -13.07 11.56 -6.58
CA HIS A 36 -12.06 12.51 -6.13
C HIS A 36 -11.28 13.03 -7.32
N PHE A 37 -11.36 14.35 -7.55
CA PHE A 37 -10.64 15.04 -8.62
C PHE A 37 -10.95 14.48 -10.02
N PRO A 38 -12.22 14.49 -10.46
CA PRO A 38 -12.62 13.84 -11.72
C PRO A 38 -11.93 14.41 -12.97
N SER A 39 -11.51 15.68 -12.94
CA SER A 39 -10.81 16.30 -14.08
C SER A 39 -9.31 15.98 -14.10
N LYS A 40 -8.74 15.59 -12.96
CA LYS A 40 -7.34 15.24 -12.83
C LYS A 40 -7.19 14.19 -11.74
N PRO A 41 -7.19 12.89 -12.09
CA PRO A 41 -7.16 11.84 -11.08
C PRO A 41 -5.84 11.85 -10.31
N ILE A 42 -5.96 11.93 -9.00
CA ILE A 42 -4.83 11.83 -8.07
C ILE A 42 -5.20 10.78 -7.05
N THR A 43 -4.27 9.89 -6.74
CA THR A 43 -4.49 8.87 -5.72
C THR A 43 -4.42 9.51 -4.34
N PRO A 44 -5.52 9.52 -3.57
CA PRO A 44 -5.50 10.10 -2.23
C PRO A 44 -4.52 9.37 -1.32
N GLY A 45 -3.85 10.13 -0.44
CA GLY A 45 -2.87 9.55 0.48
C GLY A 45 -3.47 8.45 1.36
N VAL A 46 -4.70 8.61 1.81
CA VAL A 46 -5.37 7.59 2.62
C VAL A 46 -5.55 6.28 1.86
N CYS A 47 -5.66 6.34 0.53
CA CYS A 47 -5.73 5.14 -0.31
C CYS A 47 -4.39 4.40 -0.33
N LEU A 48 -3.27 5.13 -0.33
CA LEU A 48 -1.95 4.50 -0.26
C LEU A 48 -1.78 3.75 1.06
N ILE A 49 -2.27 4.32 2.16
CA ILE A 49 -2.22 3.66 3.47
C ILE A 49 -3.04 2.36 3.46
N GLN A 50 -4.23 2.39 2.86
CA GLN A 50 -5.07 1.19 2.72
C GLN A 50 -4.40 0.14 1.84
N ILE A 51 -3.78 0.56 0.74
CA ILE A 51 -3.03 -0.36 -0.12
C ILE A 51 -1.90 -1.03 0.67
N ALA A 52 -1.17 -0.25 1.47
CA ALA A 52 -0.09 -0.79 2.30
C ALA A 52 -0.62 -1.88 3.26
N GLU A 53 -1.77 -1.67 3.87
CA GLU A 53 -2.40 -2.66 4.76
C GLU A 53 -2.73 -3.95 4.00
N GLU A 54 -3.32 -3.83 2.81
CA GLU A 54 -3.68 -4.99 2.01
C GLU A 54 -2.45 -5.78 1.57
N LEU A 55 -1.40 -5.09 1.12
CA LEU A 55 -0.18 -5.75 0.66
C LEU A 55 0.62 -6.37 1.80
N PHE A 56 0.64 -5.73 2.96
CA PHE A 56 1.30 -6.31 4.13
C PHE A 56 0.64 -7.64 4.52
N SER A 57 -0.69 -7.67 4.53
CA SER A 57 -1.45 -8.90 4.81
C SER A 57 -1.14 -10.01 3.80
N ILE A 58 -1.05 -9.65 2.51
CA ILE A 58 -0.70 -10.61 1.47
C ILE A 58 0.73 -11.13 1.68
N SER A 59 1.67 -10.25 2.02
CA SER A 59 3.07 -10.63 2.22
C SER A 59 3.25 -11.60 3.40
N LYS A 60 2.37 -11.55 4.38
CA LYS A 60 2.41 -12.41 5.56
C LYS A 60 1.44 -13.60 5.49
N ALA A 61 0.61 -13.65 4.45
CA ALA A 61 -0.44 -14.68 4.29
C ALA A 61 -1.35 -14.75 5.53
N GLU A 62 -1.62 -13.61 6.13
CA GLU A 62 -2.44 -13.50 7.33
C GLU A 62 -3.09 -12.12 7.34
N ALA A 63 -4.29 -12.01 7.87
CA ALA A 63 -4.98 -10.73 7.94
C ALA A 63 -4.36 -9.84 9.01
N PHE A 64 -3.92 -8.66 8.61
CA PHE A 64 -3.41 -7.61 9.48
C PHE A 64 -4.21 -6.34 9.29
N GLU A 65 -4.25 -5.52 10.32
CA GLU A 65 -4.80 -4.17 10.24
C GLU A 65 -3.79 -3.19 10.79
N ILE A 66 -3.88 -1.93 10.35
CA ILE A 66 -2.98 -0.89 10.85
C ILE A 66 -3.41 -0.53 12.26
N GLU A 67 -2.50 -0.73 13.22
CA GLU A 67 -2.68 -0.32 14.60
C GLU A 67 -2.35 1.15 14.77
N ARG A 68 -1.26 1.59 14.13
CA ARG A 68 -0.78 2.96 14.28
C ARG A 68 0.07 3.39 13.10
N VAL A 69 -0.11 4.63 12.68
CA VAL A 69 0.75 5.27 11.70
C VAL A 69 1.86 5.98 12.47
N LYS A 70 3.10 5.49 12.35
CA LYS A 70 4.25 6.09 13.01
C LYS A 70 4.72 7.34 12.27
N ASN A 71 4.79 7.23 10.94
CA ASN A 71 5.24 8.32 10.09
C ASN A 71 4.76 8.07 8.67
N VAL A 72 4.28 9.13 8.02
CA VAL A 72 3.91 9.09 6.60
C VAL A 72 4.44 10.36 5.96
N LYS A 73 5.13 10.19 4.84
CA LYS A 73 5.60 11.31 4.04
C LYS A 73 5.10 11.11 2.62
N PHE A 74 4.29 12.06 2.16
CA PHE A 74 3.85 12.11 0.77
C PHE A 74 4.80 13.01 0.00
N VAL A 75 5.59 12.41 -0.90
CA VAL A 75 6.69 13.08 -1.59
C VAL A 75 6.24 13.65 -2.93
N SER A 76 5.46 12.87 -3.69
CA SER A 76 4.99 13.26 -5.02
C SER A 76 3.55 12.81 -5.18
N LEU A 77 2.79 13.55 -5.99
CA LEU A 77 1.42 13.15 -6.33
C LEU A 77 1.45 11.93 -7.23
N LEU A 78 0.57 10.98 -6.98
CA LEU A 78 0.44 9.78 -7.78
C LEU A 78 -0.76 9.93 -8.72
N ASP A 79 -0.46 10.20 -9.98
CA ASP A 79 -1.43 10.30 -11.07
C ASP A 79 -1.47 8.95 -11.79
N PRO A 80 -2.59 8.23 -11.76
CA PRO A 80 -2.68 6.88 -12.35
C PRO A 80 -2.58 6.88 -13.88
N ILE A 81 -2.77 8.03 -14.52
CA ILE A 81 -2.62 8.15 -15.98
C ILE A 81 -1.14 8.32 -16.33
N ALA A 82 -0.44 9.21 -15.60
CA ALA A 82 0.99 9.42 -15.82
C ALA A 82 1.83 8.24 -15.34
N SER A 83 1.42 7.58 -14.27
CA SER A 83 2.13 6.44 -13.68
C SER A 83 1.14 5.29 -13.43
N PRO A 84 0.74 4.58 -14.50
CA PRO A 84 -0.24 3.50 -14.36
C PRO A 84 0.33 2.27 -13.66
N GLU A 85 1.64 2.08 -13.69
CA GLU A 85 2.29 0.98 -13.00
C GLU A 85 3.28 1.53 -11.98
N ILE A 86 3.16 1.02 -10.75
CA ILE A 86 4.01 1.45 -9.64
C ILE A 86 4.59 0.23 -8.93
N GLU A 87 5.59 0.46 -8.11
CA GLU A 87 6.20 -0.58 -7.28
C GLU A 87 6.03 -0.20 -5.82
N VAL A 88 5.70 -1.21 -5.00
CA VAL A 88 5.59 -1.05 -3.55
C VAL A 88 6.57 -2.00 -2.89
N GLU A 89 7.44 -1.46 -2.04
CA GLU A 89 8.41 -2.24 -1.30
C GLU A 89 8.06 -2.21 0.19
N ILE A 90 7.95 -3.40 0.77
CA ILE A 90 7.72 -3.60 2.20
C ILE A 90 9.03 -4.15 2.77
N SER A 91 9.62 -3.44 3.72
CA SER A 91 10.92 -3.79 4.28
C SER A 91 10.98 -3.48 5.78
N CYS A 92 12.09 -3.86 6.41
CA CYS A 92 12.35 -3.59 7.83
C CYS A 92 11.22 -4.05 8.73
N VAL A 93 10.72 -5.27 8.49
CA VAL A 93 9.66 -5.85 9.30
C VAL A 93 10.26 -6.35 10.61
N VAL A 94 9.84 -5.76 11.72
CA VAL A 94 10.34 -6.11 13.05
C VAL A 94 9.17 -6.27 14.02
N PRO A 95 9.28 -7.16 15.02
CA PRO A 95 8.25 -7.27 16.06
C PRO A 95 8.11 -5.95 16.83
N ALA A 96 6.88 -5.57 17.15
CA ALA A 96 6.58 -4.33 17.87
C ALA A 96 5.66 -4.56 19.09
N GLY A 97 5.36 -5.81 19.40
CA GLY A 97 4.50 -6.22 20.48
C GLY A 97 3.89 -7.57 20.14
N GLU A 98 3.08 -8.11 21.03
CA GLU A 98 2.42 -9.38 20.78
C GLU A 98 1.45 -9.25 19.60
N GLY A 99 1.70 -10.02 18.54
CA GLY A 99 0.89 -9.95 17.32
C GLY A 99 1.05 -8.66 16.54
N GLU A 100 2.08 -7.87 16.84
CA GLU A 100 2.32 -6.59 16.18
C GLU A 100 3.67 -6.55 15.48
N TYR A 101 3.69 -5.88 14.32
CA TYR A 101 4.91 -5.67 13.54
C TYR A 101 4.99 -4.24 13.07
N LYS A 102 6.21 -3.71 13.06
CA LYS A 102 6.51 -2.41 12.46
C LYS A 102 7.18 -2.67 11.12
N SER A 103 6.81 -1.90 10.11
CA SER A 103 7.40 -2.04 8.78
C SER A 103 7.49 -0.70 8.07
N SER A 104 8.45 -0.62 7.15
CA SER A 104 8.62 0.50 6.24
C SER A 104 8.01 0.13 4.89
N ILE A 105 7.24 1.05 4.31
CA ILE A 105 6.61 0.84 3.01
C ILE A 105 6.91 2.03 2.11
N VAL A 106 7.41 1.75 0.90
CA VAL A 106 7.76 2.78 -0.09
C VAL A 106 6.96 2.52 -1.36
N PHE A 107 6.31 3.58 -1.86
CA PHE A 107 5.62 3.58 -3.15
C PHE A 107 6.46 4.37 -4.14
N ARG A 108 6.79 3.77 -5.27
CA ARG A 108 7.65 4.41 -6.27
C ARG A 108 7.35 3.95 -7.69
N SER A 109 7.84 4.71 -8.67
CA SER A 109 7.88 4.33 -10.07
C SER A 109 9.22 4.80 -10.62
N GLY A 110 10.11 3.85 -10.97
CA GLY A 110 11.48 4.18 -11.34
C GLY A 110 12.17 4.91 -10.20
N GLN A 111 12.67 6.13 -10.48
CA GLN A 111 13.34 6.95 -9.46
C GLN A 111 12.39 7.90 -8.74
N THR A 112 11.13 7.96 -9.15
CA THR A 112 10.15 8.82 -8.52
C THR A 112 9.56 8.12 -7.30
N ILE A 113 9.68 8.74 -6.14
CA ILE A 113 9.08 8.25 -4.90
C ILE A 113 7.79 9.03 -4.66
N PHE A 114 6.69 8.29 -4.47
CA PHE A 114 5.39 8.89 -4.18
C PHE A 114 5.16 9.02 -2.68
N SER A 115 5.55 7.99 -1.92
CA SER A 115 5.32 7.98 -0.49
C SER A 115 6.30 7.06 0.23
N LYS A 116 6.68 7.47 1.44
CA LYS A 116 7.42 6.64 2.39
C LYS A 116 6.65 6.63 3.69
N MET A 117 6.40 5.46 4.23
CA MET A 117 5.64 5.36 5.47
C MET A 117 6.20 4.29 6.40
N SER A 118 6.02 4.52 7.69
CA SER A 118 6.35 3.57 8.75
C SER A 118 5.07 3.29 9.51
N LEU A 119 4.64 2.04 9.50
CA LEU A 119 3.36 1.62 10.06
C LEU A 119 3.54 0.51 11.06
N ILE A 120 2.66 0.46 12.07
CA ILE A 120 2.55 -0.67 12.96
C ILE A 120 1.27 -1.41 12.60
N PHE A 121 1.43 -2.70 12.32
CA PHE A 121 0.34 -3.61 11.98
C PHE A 121 0.11 -4.57 13.12
N LYS A 122 -1.15 -4.95 13.34
CA LYS A 122 -1.49 -6.01 14.29
C LYS A 122 -2.34 -7.07 13.60
N THR A 123 -2.28 -8.28 14.13
CA THR A 123 -3.14 -9.36 13.61
C THR A 123 -4.59 -8.97 13.80
N LYS A 124 -5.38 -9.19 12.75
CA LYS A 124 -6.80 -8.89 12.77
C LYS A 124 -7.54 -10.05 13.39
N GLU A 125 -8.27 -9.79 14.46
CA GLU A 125 -9.10 -10.80 15.09
C GLU A 125 -10.31 -11.09 14.21
N ILE A 126 -10.58 -12.38 13.99
CA ILE A 126 -11.74 -12.81 13.23
C ILE A 126 -12.71 -13.42 14.25
N TYR A 127 -13.83 -12.75 14.45
CA TYR A 127 -14.90 -13.27 15.28
C TYR A 127 -15.81 -14.12 14.41
N GLN A 128 -16.12 -15.32 14.89
CA GLN A 128 -17.06 -16.20 14.23
C GLN A 128 -18.43 -16.07 14.85
#